data_6119992bfc50cca64620d805a82fc2e0
#
_entry.id   6119992bfc50cca64620d805a82fc2e0
#
_cell.length_a   1.000
_cell.length_b   1.000
_cell.length_c   1.000
_cell.angle_alpha   90.00
_cell.angle_beta   90.00
_cell.angle_gamma   90.00
#
_symmetry.space_group_name_H-M   'P 1'
#
loop_
_entity.id
_entity.type
_entity.pdbx_description
1 polymer ?
#
loop_
_entity_poly.entity_id
_entity_poly.type
_entity_poly.pdbx_seq_one_letter_code
_entity_poly.pdbx_strand_id
1 'polypeptide(L)'
;MKPKFRKIVFIVTYSIHKDKIHYLILKRRLHWKGWEFPKGGIDFPESKKSAVKREVLEETGNKTLKIKKFDFSGRYKYKKKYPDRKDFIGQFFYLYSAEIKCGKVKLDKTEHSDYKWLLFEEAIKKITFPNQKKSLKIVNNYLTR
;
A
#
# COMPACT_ATOMS: atom_id res chain seq x y z
N MET A 1 -16.15 -8.06 24.32
CA MET A 1 -16.26 -7.88 22.87
C MET A 1 -15.17 -8.63 22.12
N LYS A 2 -15.51 -9.23 21.00
CA LYS A 2 -14.52 -9.94 20.19
C LYS A 2 -13.52 -8.93 19.61
N PRO A 3 -12.22 -9.24 19.64
CA PRO A 3 -11.22 -8.40 18.98
C PRO A 3 -11.52 -8.24 17.48
N LYS A 4 -11.26 -7.06 16.95
CA LYS A 4 -11.54 -6.75 15.54
C LYS A 4 -10.25 -6.53 14.77
N PHE A 5 -10.31 -6.85 13.47
CA PHE A 5 -9.28 -6.47 12.52
C PHE A 5 -9.73 -5.23 11.76
N ARG A 6 -8.85 -4.25 11.65
CA ARG A 6 -9.11 -3.04 10.87
C ARG A 6 -9.03 -3.39 9.37
N LYS A 7 -10.08 -3.08 8.63
CA LYS A 7 -10.10 -3.35 7.18
C LYS A 7 -9.34 -2.28 6.43
N ILE A 8 -8.37 -2.71 5.64
CA ILE A 8 -7.52 -1.82 4.87
C ILE A 8 -7.36 -2.30 3.43
N VAL A 9 -6.87 -1.42 2.57
CA VAL A 9 -6.44 -1.77 1.22
C VAL A 9 -4.91 -1.67 1.16
N PHE A 10 -4.27 -2.71 0.61
CA PHE A 10 -2.86 -2.67 0.18
C PHE A 10 -2.87 -2.21 -1.27
N ILE A 11 -2.05 -1.24 -1.61
CA ILE A 11 -2.07 -0.65 -2.94
C ILE A 11 -0.67 -0.73 -3.56
N VAL A 12 -0.43 -1.78 -4.35
CA VAL A 12 0.81 -1.87 -5.11
C VAL A 12 0.75 -0.78 -6.18
N THR A 13 1.47 0.30 -5.92
CA THR A 13 1.45 1.52 -6.72
C THR A 13 2.63 1.52 -7.67
N TYR A 14 2.36 1.77 -8.94
CA TYR A 14 3.37 1.72 -9.99
C TYR A 14 3.16 2.79 -11.03
N SER A 15 4.19 2.99 -11.85
CA SER A 15 4.16 3.84 -13.02
C SER A 15 4.89 3.14 -14.15
N ILE A 16 4.44 3.36 -15.37
CA ILE A 16 5.14 2.88 -16.57
C ILE A 16 5.88 4.07 -17.14
N HIS A 17 7.21 3.99 -17.10
CA HIS A 17 8.09 5.07 -17.57
C HIS A 17 9.19 4.49 -18.45
N LYS A 18 9.31 4.99 -19.68
CA LYS A 18 10.28 4.48 -20.67
C LYS A 18 10.17 2.95 -20.85
N ASP A 19 8.93 2.48 -21.00
CA ASP A 19 8.59 1.05 -21.19
C ASP A 19 8.96 0.13 -20.02
N LYS A 20 9.28 0.70 -18.86
CA LYS A 20 9.60 -0.08 -17.66
C LYS A 20 8.62 0.23 -16.54
N ILE A 21 8.30 -0.80 -15.76
CA ILE A 21 7.43 -0.68 -14.60
C ILE A 21 8.28 -0.28 -13.40
N HIS A 22 7.95 0.87 -12.81
CA HIS A 22 8.58 1.35 -11.59
C HIS A 22 7.56 1.28 -10.47
N TYR A 23 7.94 0.68 -9.36
CA TYR A 23 7.10 0.57 -8.17
C TYR A 23 7.44 1.65 -7.17
N LEU A 24 6.40 2.26 -6.60
CA LEU A 24 6.56 3.28 -5.57
C LEU A 24 6.51 2.62 -4.21
N ILE A 25 7.58 2.82 -3.43
CA ILE A 25 7.61 2.38 -2.04
C ILE A 25 7.87 3.55 -1.12
N LEU A 26 7.30 3.49 0.07
CA LEU A 26 7.33 4.56 1.05
C LEU A 26 8.00 4.08 2.33
N LYS A 27 8.81 4.94 2.94
CA LYS A 27 9.47 4.63 4.21
C LYS A 27 8.54 5.00 5.36
N ARG A 28 8.07 4.01 6.10
CA ARG A 28 7.15 4.18 7.22
C ARG A 28 7.85 4.75 8.45
N ARG A 29 7.19 5.68 9.13
CA ARG A 29 7.68 6.23 10.41
C ARG A 29 6.66 6.18 11.54
N LEU A 30 5.37 6.12 11.21
CA LEU A 30 4.28 6.06 12.20
C LEU A 30 3.96 4.60 12.56
N HIS A 31 3.86 4.28 13.86
CA HIS A 31 3.58 2.97 14.44
C HIS A 31 4.70 1.94 14.26
N TRP A 32 5.22 1.76 13.05
CA TRP A 32 6.29 0.81 12.73
C TRP A 32 7.25 1.41 11.72
N LYS A 33 8.38 0.76 11.54
CA LYS A 33 9.40 1.18 10.58
C LYS A 33 9.54 0.16 9.46
N GLY A 34 9.97 0.60 8.32
CA GLY A 34 10.23 -0.25 7.16
C GLY A 34 9.73 0.39 5.88
N TRP A 35 9.97 -0.29 4.78
CA TRP A 35 9.53 0.13 3.46
C TRP A 35 8.25 -0.61 3.09
N GLU A 36 7.26 0.12 2.64
CA GLU A 36 5.93 -0.42 2.35
C GLU A 36 5.30 0.26 1.14
N PHE A 37 4.27 -0.38 0.58
CA PHE A 37 3.42 0.25 -0.41
C PHE A 37 2.41 1.19 0.26
N PRO A 38 1.86 2.17 -0.50
CA PRO A 38 0.70 2.91 -0.03
C PRO A 38 -0.39 1.96 0.43
N LYS A 39 -1.02 2.29 1.54
CA LYS A 39 -2.11 1.52 2.11
C LYS A 39 -2.92 2.38 3.06
N GLY A 40 -4.11 1.95 3.37
CA GLY A 40 -4.91 2.69 4.33
C GLY A 40 -6.26 2.06 4.63
N GLY A 41 -6.93 2.59 5.63
CA GLY A 41 -8.22 2.12 6.08
C GLY A 41 -9.34 2.43 5.12
N ILE A 42 -10.35 1.58 5.17
CA ILE A 42 -11.59 1.77 4.42
C ILE A 42 -12.56 2.49 5.36
N ASP A 43 -12.96 3.71 5.02
CA ASP A 43 -13.86 4.52 5.83
C ASP A 43 -15.30 4.28 5.38
N PHE A 44 -16.01 3.43 6.13
CA PHE A 44 -17.42 3.18 5.83
C PHE A 44 -18.21 4.50 5.79
N PRO A 45 -19.09 4.77 4.79
CA PRO A 45 -19.59 3.80 3.78
C PRO A 45 -18.86 3.83 2.43
N GLU A 46 -17.63 4.32 2.35
CA GLU A 46 -16.93 4.34 1.06
C GLU A 46 -16.63 2.92 0.53
N SER A 47 -16.57 2.79 -0.79
CA SER A 47 -16.18 1.52 -1.42
C SER A 47 -14.67 1.31 -1.29
N LYS A 48 -14.21 0.07 -1.48
CA LYS A 48 -12.79 -0.24 -1.48
C LYS A 48 -12.05 0.56 -2.57
N LYS A 49 -12.65 0.66 -3.77
CA LYS A 49 -12.06 1.42 -4.87
C LYS A 49 -11.92 2.90 -4.53
N SER A 50 -12.92 3.48 -3.87
CA SER A 50 -12.85 4.87 -3.40
C SER A 50 -11.77 5.05 -2.35
N ALA A 51 -11.62 4.07 -1.44
CA ALA A 51 -10.54 4.07 -0.45
C ALA A 51 -9.17 4.07 -1.13
N VAL A 52 -8.98 3.26 -2.19
CA VAL A 52 -7.74 3.23 -2.96
C VAL A 52 -7.44 4.62 -3.53
N LYS A 53 -8.41 5.24 -4.20
CA LYS A 53 -8.22 6.58 -4.78
C LYS A 53 -7.84 7.61 -3.73
N ARG A 54 -8.54 7.61 -2.61
CA ARG A 54 -8.30 8.55 -1.51
C ARG A 54 -6.92 8.36 -0.90
N GLU A 55 -6.55 7.12 -0.57
CA GLU A 55 -5.27 6.84 0.06
C GLU A 55 -4.08 7.15 -0.85
N VAL A 56 -4.19 6.82 -2.14
CA VAL A 56 -3.11 7.16 -3.09
C VAL A 56 -2.94 8.67 -3.16
N LEU A 57 -4.05 9.42 -3.23
CA LEU A 57 -3.98 10.88 -3.27
C LEU A 57 -3.38 11.45 -1.99
N GLU A 58 -3.79 10.95 -0.83
CA GLU A 58 -3.28 11.41 0.47
C GLU A 58 -1.80 11.09 0.66
N GLU A 59 -1.37 9.89 0.26
CA GLU A 59 0.00 9.42 0.52
C GLU A 59 1.00 9.81 -0.54
N THR A 60 0.56 10.14 -1.77
CA THR A 60 1.48 10.45 -2.88
C THR A 60 1.25 11.83 -3.51
N GLY A 61 0.10 12.43 -3.28
CA GLY A 61 -0.29 13.67 -3.95
C GLY A 61 -0.70 13.49 -5.40
N ASN A 62 -0.83 12.25 -5.88
CA ASN A 62 -1.13 11.94 -7.27
C ASN A 62 -2.48 11.25 -7.43
N LYS A 63 -3.17 11.56 -8.52
CA LYS A 63 -4.41 10.86 -8.90
C LYS A 63 -4.09 9.50 -9.50
N THR A 64 -4.96 8.52 -9.25
CA THR A 64 -4.85 7.21 -9.89
C THR A 64 -5.25 7.29 -11.36
N LEU A 65 -4.47 6.65 -12.22
CA LEU A 65 -4.77 6.53 -13.65
C LEU A 65 -5.52 5.22 -13.94
N LYS A 66 -5.20 4.16 -13.21
CA LYS A 66 -5.79 2.84 -13.39
C LYS A 66 -5.80 2.12 -12.05
N ILE A 67 -6.92 1.45 -11.73
CA ILE A 67 -7.06 0.68 -10.49
C ILE A 67 -7.50 -0.74 -10.86
N LYS A 68 -6.87 -1.73 -10.23
CA LYS A 68 -7.28 -3.13 -10.41
C LYS A 68 -7.37 -3.84 -9.07
N LYS A 69 -8.45 -4.61 -8.89
CA LYS A 69 -8.64 -5.50 -7.74
C LYS A 69 -8.00 -6.85 -8.03
N PHE A 70 -7.37 -7.44 -7.03
CA PHE A 70 -6.80 -8.79 -7.10
C PHE A 70 -7.49 -9.71 -6.09
N ASP A 71 -7.62 -10.98 -6.44
CA ASP A 71 -8.19 -11.98 -5.55
C ASP A 71 -7.12 -12.46 -4.57
N PHE A 72 -6.70 -11.57 -3.69
CA PHE A 72 -5.76 -11.83 -2.64
C PHE A 72 -6.08 -10.96 -1.44
N SER A 73 -6.20 -11.59 -0.28
CA SER A 73 -6.46 -10.91 0.98
C SER A 73 -5.80 -11.69 2.10
N GLY A 74 -5.71 -11.08 3.25
CA GLY A 74 -5.13 -11.73 4.42
C GLY A 74 -5.23 -10.84 5.64
N ARG A 75 -4.71 -11.34 6.75
CA ARG A 75 -4.73 -10.58 7.99
C ARG A 75 -3.45 -10.82 8.78
N TYR A 76 -3.13 -9.86 9.64
CA TYR A 76 -2.03 -9.98 10.58
C TYR A 76 -2.33 -9.20 11.85
N LYS A 77 -1.76 -9.66 12.95
CA LYS A 77 -1.90 -8.99 14.24
C LYS A 77 -0.81 -7.94 14.42
N TYR A 78 -1.14 -6.85 15.11
CA TYR A 78 -0.13 -5.89 15.52
C TYR A 78 0.82 -6.54 16.53
N LYS A 79 2.09 -6.16 16.49
CA LYS A 79 3.10 -6.64 17.45
C LYS A 79 2.92 -6.02 18.83
N LYS A 80 2.24 -4.85 18.90
CA LYS A 80 1.93 -4.15 20.15
C LYS A 80 0.63 -3.38 19.98
N LYS A 81 0.08 -2.90 21.09
CA LYS A 81 -1.13 -2.08 21.06
C LYS A 81 -0.79 -0.64 20.64
N TYR A 82 -1.66 -0.05 19.84
CA TYR A 82 -1.54 1.34 19.41
C TYR A 82 -2.72 2.14 19.97
N PRO A 83 -2.46 3.25 20.71
CA PRO A 83 -3.53 4.04 21.33
C PRO A 83 -4.61 4.54 20.36
N ASP A 84 -4.22 4.90 19.14
CA ASP A 84 -5.15 5.35 18.11
C ASP A 84 -5.90 4.22 17.41
N ARG A 85 -5.61 2.97 17.78
CA ARG A 85 -6.23 1.76 17.21
C ARG A 85 -6.61 0.75 18.28
N LYS A 86 -7.01 1.25 19.45
CA LYS A 86 -7.28 0.41 20.62
C LYS A 86 -8.37 -0.64 20.42
N ASP A 87 -9.30 -0.41 19.47
CA ASP A 87 -10.37 -1.36 19.19
C ASP A 87 -9.95 -2.47 18.22
N PHE A 88 -8.72 -2.43 17.73
CA PHE A 88 -8.21 -3.37 16.72
C PHE A 88 -6.99 -4.13 17.24
N ILE A 89 -6.94 -5.42 16.93
CA ILE A 89 -5.77 -6.28 17.25
C ILE A 89 -4.85 -6.45 16.05
N GLY A 90 -5.28 -6.04 14.87
CA GLY A 90 -4.51 -6.19 13.64
C GLY A 90 -5.27 -5.63 12.45
N GLN A 91 -4.83 -6.01 11.27
CA GLN A 91 -5.40 -5.53 10.01
C GLN A 91 -5.80 -6.69 9.12
N PHE A 92 -6.91 -6.49 8.40
CA PHE A 92 -7.34 -7.37 7.31
C PHE A 92 -7.21 -6.58 6.01
N PHE A 93 -6.42 -7.07 5.06
CA PHE A 93 -6.12 -6.33 3.85
C PHE A 93 -6.74 -6.95 2.60
N TYR A 94 -7.07 -6.09 1.65
CA TYR A 94 -7.49 -6.44 0.30
C TYR A 94 -6.46 -5.86 -0.67
N LEU A 95 -6.02 -6.66 -1.64
CA LEU A 95 -4.99 -6.23 -2.58
C LEU A 95 -5.57 -5.51 -3.79
N TYR A 96 -5.00 -4.34 -4.06
CA TYR A 96 -5.25 -3.54 -5.26
C TYR A 96 -3.92 -3.11 -5.87
N SER A 97 -3.93 -2.86 -7.17
CA SER A 97 -2.86 -2.10 -7.80
C SER A 97 -3.41 -0.75 -8.26
N ALA A 98 -2.54 0.23 -8.33
CA ALA A 98 -2.87 1.56 -8.84
C ALA A 98 -1.73 2.08 -9.69
N GLU A 99 -2.05 2.53 -10.89
CA GLU A 99 -1.10 3.23 -11.74
C GLU A 99 -1.19 4.72 -11.47
N ILE A 100 -0.03 5.36 -11.28
CA ILE A 100 0.07 6.83 -11.19
C ILE A 100 1.16 7.30 -12.14
N LYS A 101 1.20 8.62 -12.36
CA LYS A 101 2.26 9.23 -13.18
C LYS A 101 3.58 9.16 -12.43
N CYS A 102 4.66 8.79 -13.12
CA CYS A 102 6.00 8.78 -12.54
C CYS A 102 6.47 10.21 -12.25
N GLY A 103 7.20 10.39 -11.17
CA GLY A 103 7.78 11.66 -10.82
C GLY A 103 7.66 11.98 -9.34
N LYS A 104 7.46 13.26 -9.06
CA LYS A 104 7.46 13.78 -7.69
C LYS A 104 6.29 13.25 -6.88
N VAL A 105 6.60 12.79 -5.68
CA VAL A 105 5.63 12.29 -4.70
C VAL A 105 5.60 13.28 -3.54
N LYS A 106 4.40 13.71 -3.18
CA LYS A 106 4.18 14.57 -2.01
C LYS A 106 3.76 13.68 -0.85
N LEU A 107 4.68 13.42 0.05
CA LEU A 107 4.45 12.53 1.21
C LEU A 107 3.55 13.15 2.26
N ASP A 108 2.75 12.31 2.91
CA ASP A 108 2.19 12.63 4.21
C ASP A 108 3.30 12.37 5.23
N LYS A 109 3.96 13.44 5.69
CA LYS A 109 5.14 13.35 6.55
C LYS A 109 4.85 12.82 7.94
N THR A 110 3.58 12.76 8.35
CA THR A 110 3.19 12.12 9.59
C THR A 110 3.40 10.61 9.52
N GLU A 111 3.08 10.01 8.39
CA GLU A 111 3.16 8.56 8.20
C GLU A 111 4.45 8.09 7.56
N HIS A 112 4.99 8.86 6.61
CA HIS A 112 6.15 8.46 5.81
C HIS A 112 7.21 9.56 5.75
N SER A 113 8.49 9.15 5.73
CA SER A 113 9.63 10.06 5.73
C SER A 113 10.38 10.11 4.40
N ASP A 114 10.17 9.16 3.50
CA ASP A 114 10.91 9.07 2.24
C ASP A 114 10.14 8.20 1.25
N TYR A 115 10.52 8.27 -0.03
CA TYR A 115 9.97 7.40 -1.07
C TYR A 115 11.03 7.03 -2.09
N LYS A 116 10.78 5.93 -2.81
CA LYS A 116 11.64 5.49 -3.91
C LYS A 116 10.79 4.91 -5.03
N TRP A 117 11.21 5.16 -6.27
CA TRP A 117 10.72 4.48 -7.46
C TRP A 117 11.72 3.40 -7.84
N LEU A 118 11.33 2.14 -7.79
CA LEU A 118 12.23 1.00 -7.99
C LEU A 118 11.69 0.02 -9.02
N LEU A 119 12.60 -0.60 -9.78
CA LEU A 119 12.26 -1.75 -10.60
C LEU A 119 11.92 -2.95 -9.71
N PHE A 120 11.26 -3.95 -10.28
CA PHE A 120 10.78 -5.09 -9.49
C PHE A 120 11.89 -5.75 -8.66
N GLU A 121 13.05 -6.03 -9.27
CA GLU A 121 14.14 -6.73 -8.58
C GLU A 121 14.65 -5.98 -7.36
N GLU A 122 14.63 -4.66 -7.41
CA GLU A 122 15.03 -3.82 -6.28
C GLU A 122 13.90 -3.70 -5.25
N ALA A 123 12.67 -3.50 -5.73
CA ALA A 123 11.51 -3.34 -4.86
C ALA A 123 11.28 -4.59 -4.01
N ILE A 124 11.37 -5.79 -4.60
CA ILE A 124 11.13 -7.04 -3.88
C ILE A 124 12.14 -7.27 -2.76
N LYS A 125 13.34 -6.76 -2.90
CA LYS A 125 14.36 -6.84 -1.85
C LYS A 125 14.17 -5.79 -0.78
N LYS A 126 13.66 -4.60 -1.15
CA LYS A 126 13.55 -3.45 -0.25
C LYS A 126 12.31 -3.50 0.63
N ILE A 127 11.20 -3.99 0.13
CA ILE A 127 9.94 -4.10 0.89
C ILE A 127 10.18 -4.93 2.14
N THR A 128 9.76 -4.42 3.29
CA THR A 128 10.04 -5.04 4.59
C THR A 128 9.10 -6.19 4.92
N PHE A 129 7.81 -6.08 4.54
CA PHE A 129 6.76 -6.96 5.07
C PHE A 129 6.44 -8.11 4.11
N PRO A 130 6.42 -9.38 4.61
CA PRO A 130 6.18 -10.56 3.75
C PRO A 130 4.89 -10.52 2.94
N ASN A 131 3.79 -10.06 3.53
CA ASN A 131 2.51 -9.97 2.82
C ASN A 131 2.57 -8.98 1.67
N GLN A 132 3.36 -7.92 1.80
CA GLN A 132 3.53 -6.95 0.74
C GLN A 132 4.48 -7.44 -0.35
N LYS A 133 5.50 -8.23 0.01
CA LYS A 133 6.35 -8.90 -0.98
C LYS A 133 5.52 -9.85 -1.86
N LYS A 134 4.63 -10.62 -1.23
CA LYS A 134 3.73 -11.50 -1.95
C LYS A 134 2.78 -10.72 -2.85
N SER A 135 2.24 -9.61 -2.35
CA SER A 135 1.39 -8.70 -3.11
C SER A 135 2.10 -8.16 -4.35
N LEU A 136 3.35 -7.74 -4.19
CA LEU A 136 4.17 -7.24 -5.29
C LEU A 136 4.37 -8.31 -6.36
N LYS A 137 4.65 -9.55 -5.98
CA LYS A 137 4.82 -10.66 -6.93
C LYS A 137 3.54 -10.90 -7.73
N ILE A 138 2.39 -10.89 -7.08
CA ILE A 138 1.08 -11.09 -7.72
C ILE A 138 0.84 -10.00 -8.78
N VAL A 139 1.03 -8.75 -8.39
CA VAL A 139 0.81 -7.60 -9.28
C VAL A 139 1.81 -7.62 -10.44
N ASN A 140 3.09 -7.86 -10.14
CA ASN A 140 4.12 -7.88 -11.18
C ASN A 140 3.87 -8.99 -12.21
N ASN A 141 3.46 -10.18 -11.76
CA ASN A 141 3.10 -11.27 -12.66
C ASN A 141 1.96 -10.87 -13.60
N TYR A 142 0.97 -10.16 -13.09
CA TYR A 142 -0.13 -9.67 -13.91
C TYR A 142 0.34 -8.64 -14.93
N LEU A 143 1.16 -7.69 -14.51
CA LEU A 143 1.62 -6.59 -15.38
C LEU A 143 2.61 -7.05 -16.45
N THR A 144 3.33 -8.15 -16.21
CA THR A 144 4.38 -8.66 -17.13
C THR A 144 3.96 -9.92 -17.89
N ARG A 145 2.71 -10.32 -17.78
CA ARG A 145 2.19 -11.50 -18.48
C ARG A 145 2.18 -11.32 -20.01
#